data_d2e31d0d9dbe6d507e019e26f2643144
#
_entry.id   d2e31d0d9dbe6d507e019e26f2643144
#
_cell.length_a   1.000
_cell.length_b   1.000
_cell.length_c   1.000
_cell.angle_alpha   90.00
_cell.angle_beta   90.00
_cell.angle_gamma   90.00
#
_symmetry.space_group_name_H-M   'P 1'
#
loop_
_entity.id
_entity.type
_entity.pdbx_description
1 polymer ?
#
loop_
_entity_poly.entity_id
_entity_poly.type
_entity_poly.pdbx_seq_one_letter_code
_entity_poly.pdbx_strand_id
1 'polypeptide(L)'
;GFEVPEGRVKPWGTAHAVLCCKDLIDGPFAVINADDYYGKEAFHMIYDQLASVEDDDRYQYTMVGYQLYNTLTDNGHVARGVCSVDEDGHLVDIHERTRIEKHGGMAEYTEDDGASWAGLPESTIVSMNMWGFTKSVLGELDGRFGAFLEQNLPVNPLKCEYFLPFVVDELLKSGLAEVTVLKSVDRWYGVTYKEDKEMVVKAIKGL
;
A
#
# COMPACT_ATOMS: atom_id res chain seq x y z
N GLY A 1 -14.77 8.31 24.63
CA GLY A 1 -13.46 8.51 24.04
C GLY A 1 -12.50 7.47 24.56
N PHE A 2 -11.40 7.25 23.85
CA PHE A 2 -10.33 6.32 24.25
C PHE A 2 -9.18 7.11 24.86
N GLU A 3 -8.56 6.57 25.89
CA GLU A 3 -7.32 7.11 26.44
C GLU A 3 -6.12 6.46 25.75
N VAL A 4 -5.04 7.23 25.54
CA VAL A 4 -3.79 6.67 25.01
C VAL A 4 -3.17 5.80 26.11
N PRO A 5 -2.89 4.52 25.84
CA PRO A 5 -2.28 3.62 26.82
C PRO A 5 -0.95 4.15 27.35
N GLU A 6 -0.72 4.00 28.64
CA GLU A 6 0.55 4.35 29.28
C GLU A 6 1.71 3.59 28.60
N GLY A 7 2.79 4.29 28.27
CA GLY A 7 3.95 3.72 27.58
C GLY A 7 3.81 3.55 26.07
N ARG A 8 2.67 3.90 25.46
CA ARG A 8 2.55 3.89 24.00
C ARG A 8 3.29 5.07 23.38
N VAL A 9 4.28 4.75 22.55
CA VAL A 9 5.04 5.75 21.73
C VAL A 9 4.79 5.55 20.23
N LYS A 10 4.23 4.41 19.83
CA LYS A 10 3.99 4.07 18.43
C LYS A 10 2.77 4.84 17.90
N PRO A 11 2.84 5.46 16.69
CA PRO A 11 1.68 6.03 16.00
C PRO A 11 0.58 4.98 15.78
N TRP A 12 -0.65 5.46 15.48
CA TRP A 12 -1.81 4.58 15.30
C TRP A 12 -1.88 3.89 13.93
N GLY A 13 -0.93 4.14 13.04
CA GLY A 13 -0.85 3.54 11.72
C GLY A 13 -1.23 4.47 10.58
N THR A 14 -1.10 3.96 9.34
CA THR A 14 -1.22 4.76 8.12
C THR A 14 -2.64 5.28 7.87
N ALA A 15 -3.67 4.51 8.18
CA ALA A 15 -5.06 4.96 8.08
C ALA A 15 -5.35 6.12 9.04
N HIS A 16 -4.84 6.07 10.28
CA HIS A 16 -4.99 7.17 11.22
C HIS A 16 -4.23 8.41 10.77
N ALA A 17 -3.05 8.26 10.17
CA ALA A 17 -2.29 9.40 9.64
C ALA A 17 -3.10 10.15 8.56
N VAL A 18 -3.77 9.42 7.65
CA VAL A 18 -4.68 9.98 6.65
C VAL A 18 -5.89 10.64 7.33
N LEU A 19 -6.49 9.98 8.32
CA LEU A 19 -7.64 10.51 9.06
C LEU A 19 -7.33 11.85 9.74
N CYS A 20 -6.11 12.06 10.23
CA CYS A 20 -5.70 13.33 10.83
C CYS A 20 -5.74 14.52 9.85
N CYS A 21 -5.80 14.26 8.54
CA CYS A 21 -5.88 15.28 7.50
C CYS A 21 -7.31 15.57 7.03
N LYS A 22 -8.34 14.93 7.62
CA LYS A 22 -9.72 14.95 7.10
C LYS A 22 -10.31 16.35 6.92
N ASP A 23 -10.00 17.27 7.81
CA ASP A 23 -10.53 18.63 7.78
C ASP A 23 -9.77 19.54 6.79
N LEU A 24 -8.67 19.08 6.23
CA LEU A 24 -7.82 19.78 5.26
C LEU A 24 -8.02 19.32 3.82
N ILE A 25 -8.64 18.15 3.63
CA ILE A 25 -8.85 17.53 2.32
C ILE A 25 -10.28 17.83 1.85
N ASP A 26 -10.41 18.48 0.70
CA ASP A 26 -11.69 18.92 0.12
C ASP A 26 -12.05 18.26 -1.21
N GLY A 27 -11.18 17.39 -1.76
CA GLY A 27 -11.39 16.67 -3.02
C GLY A 27 -10.68 15.31 -3.06
N PRO A 28 -10.59 14.68 -4.25
CA PRO A 28 -9.79 13.48 -4.45
C PRO A 28 -8.31 13.71 -4.13
N PHE A 29 -7.64 12.73 -3.58
CA PHE A 29 -6.25 12.86 -3.15
C PHE A 29 -5.47 11.55 -3.28
N ALA A 30 -4.15 11.66 -3.37
CA ALA A 30 -3.24 10.51 -3.33
C ALA A 30 -2.55 10.39 -1.97
N VAL A 31 -2.27 9.15 -1.59
CA VAL A 31 -1.46 8.78 -0.41
C VAL A 31 -0.22 8.05 -0.89
N ILE A 32 0.95 8.50 -0.43
CA ILE A 32 2.25 7.89 -0.73
C ILE A 32 3.09 7.80 0.55
N ASN A 33 4.10 6.94 0.54
CA ASN A 33 5.15 6.97 1.55
C ASN A 33 6.12 8.13 1.23
N ALA A 34 6.49 8.91 2.21
CA ALA A 34 7.30 10.12 2.02
C ALA A 34 8.78 9.85 1.71
N ASP A 35 9.25 8.65 1.95
CA ASP A 35 10.63 8.18 1.80
C ASP A 35 10.85 7.29 0.56
N ASP A 36 9.81 7.12 -0.28
CA ASP A 36 9.84 6.33 -1.49
C ASP A 36 9.84 7.22 -2.75
N TYR A 37 10.49 6.75 -3.82
CA TYR A 37 10.40 7.33 -5.15
C TYR A 37 9.59 6.43 -6.07
N TYR A 38 8.49 6.93 -6.58
CA TYR A 38 7.47 6.18 -7.32
C TYR A 38 7.62 6.21 -8.85
N GLY A 39 8.49 7.09 -9.38
CA GLY A 39 8.59 7.33 -10.82
C GLY A 39 7.66 8.46 -11.31
N LYS A 40 7.93 8.97 -12.52
CA LYS A 40 7.14 10.09 -13.09
C LYS A 40 5.78 9.64 -13.60
N GLU A 41 5.74 8.51 -14.31
CA GLU A 41 4.52 8.01 -14.95
C GLU A 41 3.47 7.64 -13.89
N ALA A 42 3.89 7.07 -12.77
CA ALA A 42 2.99 6.75 -11.67
C ALA A 42 2.24 7.97 -11.14
N PHE A 43 2.92 9.13 -11.02
CA PHE A 43 2.29 10.37 -10.60
C PHE A 43 1.32 10.93 -11.65
N HIS A 44 1.66 10.84 -12.94
CA HIS A 44 0.76 11.24 -14.02
C HIS A 44 -0.50 10.36 -14.04
N MET A 45 -0.31 9.04 -14.01
CA MET A 45 -1.42 8.09 -14.03
C MET A 45 -2.41 8.30 -12.87
N ILE A 46 -1.90 8.44 -11.64
CA ILE A 46 -2.77 8.62 -10.48
C ILE A 46 -3.45 10.00 -10.50
N TYR A 47 -2.77 11.04 -10.97
CA TYR A 47 -3.34 12.38 -11.12
C TYR A 47 -4.48 12.40 -12.15
N ASP A 48 -4.23 11.82 -13.33
CA ASP A 48 -5.23 11.79 -14.41
C ASP A 48 -6.47 11.01 -13.97
N GLN A 49 -6.29 9.89 -13.26
CA GLN A 49 -7.40 9.12 -12.70
C GLN A 49 -8.19 9.94 -11.68
N LEU A 50 -7.51 10.56 -10.71
CA LEU A 50 -8.14 11.32 -9.64
C LEU A 50 -8.82 12.61 -10.14
N ALA A 51 -8.34 13.20 -11.25
CA ALA A 51 -8.92 14.40 -11.83
C ALA A 51 -10.34 14.18 -12.41
N SER A 52 -10.69 12.93 -12.70
CA SER A 52 -11.97 12.58 -13.36
C SER A 52 -12.81 11.58 -12.56
N VAL A 53 -12.29 11.06 -11.44
CA VAL A 53 -12.98 10.04 -10.65
C VAL A 53 -14.09 10.67 -9.81
N GLU A 54 -15.25 10.04 -9.82
CA GLU A 54 -16.37 10.33 -8.93
C GLU A 54 -16.92 9.01 -8.39
N ASP A 55 -17.38 9.03 -7.13
CA ASP A 55 -18.09 7.88 -6.56
C ASP A 55 -19.46 7.72 -7.26
N ASP A 56 -19.83 6.47 -7.48
CA ASP A 56 -21.16 6.08 -7.99
C ASP A 56 -21.94 5.28 -6.91
N ASP A 57 -22.45 4.10 -7.26
CA ASP A 57 -23.06 3.18 -6.29
C ASP A 57 -22.01 2.57 -5.32
N ARG A 58 -20.73 2.71 -5.65
CA ARG A 58 -19.58 2.31 -4.85
C ARG A 58 -18.53 3.42 -4.78
N TYR A 59 -17.69 3.38 -3.77
CA TYR A 59 -16.53 4.27 -3.70
C TYR A 59 -15.52 3.88 -4.77
N GLN A 60 -15.12 4.86 -5.59
CA GLN A 60 -14.19 4.66 -6.70
C GLN A 60 -12.77 5.06 -6.28
N TYR A 61 -11.98 4.06 -5.89
CA TYR A 61 -10.60 4.24 -5.48
C TYR A 61 -9.63 3.76 -6.56
N THR A 62 -8.37 4.06 -6.39
CA THR A 62 -7.33 3.61 -7.32
C THR A 62 -6.04 3.26 -6.56
N MET A 63 -5.23 2.42 -7.16
CA MET A 63 -3.90 2.08 -6.67
C MET A 63 -2.94 1.98 -7.83
N VAL A 64 -1.72 2.51 -7.68
CA VAL A 64 -0.66 2.24 -8.64
C VAL A 64 -0.02 0.90 -8.32
N GLY A 65 -0.18 -0.05 -9.23
CA GLY A 65 0.45 -1.37 -9.18
C GLY A 65 1.77 -1.40 -9.93
N TYR A 66 2.80 -1.94 -9.32
CA TYR A 66 4.14 -2.07 -9.92
C TYR A 66 4.42 -3.50 -10.31
N GLN A 67 5.17 -3.70 -11.39
CA GLN A 67 5.75 -5.00 -11.65
C GLN A 67 6.70 -5.38 -10.51
N LEU A 68 6.54 -6.56 -9.92
CA LEU A 68 7.34 -7.02 -8.80
C LEU A 68 8.85 -6.81 -9.01
N TYR A 69 9.34 -7.17 -10.20
CA TYR A 69 10.76 -7.09 -10.54
C TYR A 69 11.33 -5.66 -10.54
N ASN A 70 10.47 -4.65 -10.70
CA ASN A 70 10.84 -3.23 -10.60
C ASN A 70 10.93 -2.73 -9.15
N THR A 71 10.65 -3.59 -8.16
CA THR A 71 10.63 -3.26 -6.73
C THR A 71 11.57 -4.11 -5.88
N LEU A 72 12.29 -5.05 -6.51
CA LEU A 72 13.21 -5.95 -5.82
C LEU A 72 14.59 -5.30 -5.61
N THR A 73 15.28 -5.75 -4.56
CA THR A 73 16.70 -5.47 -4.29
C THR A 73 17.54 -6.74 -4.47
N ASP A 74 18.84 -6.56 -4.70
CA ASP A 74 19.82 -7.65 -4.69
C ASP A 74 20.47 -7.86 -3.32
N ASN A 75 20.10 -7.02 -2.32
CA ASN A 75 20.73 -6.99 -1.00
C ASN A 75 19.99 -7.81 0.06
N GLY A 76 18.92 -8.53 -0.31
CA GLY A 76 18.18 -9.39 0.61
C GLY A 76 16.72 -9.57 0.22
N HIS A 77 15.90 -9.95 1.19
CA HIS A 77 14.47 -10.12 0.98
C HIS A 77 13.70 -8.81 1.08
N VAL A 78 12.53 -8.79 0.46
CA VAL A 78 11.55 -7.69 0.56
C VAL A 78 10.19 -8.25 0.98
N ALA A 79 9.37 -7.39 1.60
CA ALA A 79 7.96 -7.65 1.82
C ALA A 79 7.12 -6.87 0.80
N ARG A 80 6.10 -7.50 0.18
CA ARG A 80 5.24 -6.85 -0.82
C ARG A 80 3.81 -7.36 -0.74
N GLY A 81 2.86 -6.46 -0.89
CA GLY A 81 1.46 -6.81 -1.14
C GLY A 81 1.28 -7.28 -2.58
N VAL A 82 1.24 -8.59 -2.79
CA VAL A 82 0.98 -9.18 -4.10
C VAL A 82 -0.50 -9.06 -4.43
N CYS A 83 -0.80 -8.42 -5.58
CA CYS A 83 -2.16 -8.09 -5.99
C CYS A 83 -2.73 -9.13 -6.92
N SER A 84 -3.99 -9.52 -6.70
CA SER A 84 -4.84 -10.18 -7.67
C SER A 84 -5.71 -9.13 -8.35
N VAL A 85 -5.68 -9.10 -9.68
CA VAL A 85 -6.38 -8.10 -10.50
C VAL A 85 -7.26 -8.87 -11.49
N ASP A 86 -8.52 -8.45 -11.64
CA ASP A 86 -9.44 -9.06 -12.58
C ASP A 86 -9.19 -8.62 -14.04
N GLU A 87 -10.03 -9.11 -14.97
CA GLU A 87 -9.93 -8.82 -16.41
C GLU A 87 -10.22 -7.34 -16.74
N ASP A 88 -11.03 -6.68 -15.91
CA ASP A 88 -11.39 -5.26 -16.06
C ASP A 88 -10.36 -4.31 -15.43
N GLY A 89 -9.37 -4.86 -14.71
CA GLY A 89 -8.28 -4.11 -14.09
C GLY A 89 -8.57 -3.68 -12.65
N HIS A 90 -9.57 -4.27 -12.00
CA HIS A 90 -9.90 -3.97 -10.61
C HIS A 90 -9.17 -4.90 -9.66
N LEU A 91 -8.82 -4.35 -8.52
CA LEU A 91 -8.20 -5.11 -7.43
C LEU A 91 -9.22 -6.06 -6.79
N VAL A 92 -8.87 -7.34 -6.76
CA VAL A 92 -9.68 -8.40 -6.13
C VAL A 92 -9.16 -8.71 -4.73
N ASP A 93 -7.83 -8.77 -4.57
CA ASP A 93 -7.19 -9.12 -3.31
C ASP A 93 -5.76 -8.61 -3.26
N ILE A 94 -5.25 -8.38 -2.04
CA ILE A 94 -3.84 -8.11 -1.77
C ILE A 94 -3.36 -9.10 -0.71
N HIS A 95 -2.38 -9.89 -1.09
CA HIS A 95 -1.76 -10.83 -0.17
C HIS A 95 -0.34 -10.37 0.22
N GLU A 96 -0.14 -10.00 1.48
CA GLU A 96 1.17 -9.59 1.97
C GLU A 96 2.12 -10.78 2.02
N ARG A 97 3.16 -10.76 1.18
CA ARG A 97 4.27 -11.70 1.20
C ARG A 97 5.43 -11.06 1.94
N THR A 98 5.67 -11.52 3.15
CA THR A 98 6.64 -10.89 4.06
C THR A 98 8.08 -11.20 3.71
N ARG A 99 8.30 -12.23 2.87
CA ARG A 99 9.65 -12.61 2.42
C ARG A 99 9.65 -13.06 0.98
N ILE A 100 10.14 -12.18 0.10
CA ILE A 100 10.37 -12.43 -1.33
C ILE A 100 11.85 -12.23 -1.60
N GLU A 101 12.48 -13.18 -2.29
CA GLU A 101 13.89 -13.15 -2.67
C GLU A 101 14.07 -13.48 -4.16
N LYS A 102 15.23 -13.13 -4.71
CA LYS A 102 15.65 -13.56 -6.05
C LYS A 102 16.47 -14.84 -5.96
N HIS A 103 16.00 -15.92 -6.55
CA HIS A 103 16.72 -17.18 -6.69
C HIS A 103 16.93 -17.50 -8.16
N GLY A 104 18.20 -17.51 -8.62
CA GLY A 104 18.52 -17.82 -10.01
C GLY A 104 17.89 -16.90 -11.05
N GLY A 105 17.56 -15.65 -10.68
CA GLY A 105 16.89 -14.67 -11.54
C GLY A 105 15.36 -14.68 -11.45
N MET A 106 14.75 -15.65 -10.77
CA MET A 106 13.32 -15.68 -10.48
C MET A 106 13.01 -15.10 -9.11
N ALA A 107 11.86 -14.44 -8.99
CA ALA A 107 11.34 -14.01 -7.71
C ALA A 107 10.56 -15.16 -7.07
N GLU A 108 10.88 -15.49 -5.83
CA GLU A 108 10.23 -16.55 -5.06
C GLU A 108 9.89 -16.03 -3.66
N TYR A 109 8.82 -16.53 -3.07
CA TYR A 109 8.44 -16.22 -1.70
C TYR A 109 8.36 -17.45 -0.83
N THR A 110 8.49 -17.25 0.47
CA THR A 110 8.32 -18.27 1.50
C THR A 110 7.35 -17.78 2.58
N GLU A 111 6.60 -18.71 3.17
CA GLU A 111 5.72 -18.47 4.33
C GLU A 111 6.15 -19.30 5.56
N ASP A 112 7.23 -20.07 5.44
CA ASP A 112 7.74 -21.04 6.43
C ASP A 112 9.24 -20.84 6.69
N ASP A 113 9.69 -19.58 6.73
CA ASP A 113 11.08 -19.17 6.99
C ASP A 113 12.12 -19.81 6.05
N GLY A 114 11.71 -20.13 4.82
CA GLY A 114 12.60 -20.65 3.79
C GLY A 114 12.64 -22.16 3.69
N ALA A 115 11.76 -22.89 4.39
CA ALA A 115 11.65 -24.33 4.26
C ALA A 115 11.07 -24.75 2.90
N SER A 116 10.17 -23.94 2.35
CA SER A 116 9.65 -24.06 0.96
C SER A 116 9.59 -22.71 0.26
N TRP A 117 9.71 -22.74 -1.08
CA TRP A 117 9.67 -21.56 -1.93
C TRP A 117 8.69 -21.76 -3.07
N ALA A 118 7.93 -20.70 -3.37
CA ALA A 118 7.00 -20.66 -4.50
C ALA A 118 7.34 -19.51 -5.42
N GLY A 119 7.38 -19.78 -6.73
CA GLY A 119 7.73 -18.79 -7.75
C GLY A 119 6.64 -17.75 -7.96
N LEU A 120 7.04 -16.53 -8.22
CA LEU A 120 6.18 -15.42 -8.63
C LEU A 120 6.44 -15.08 -10.10
N PRO A 121 5.40 -15.11 -10.97
CA PRO A 121 5.55 -14.76 -12.38
C PRO A 121 6.11 -13.35 -12.61
N GLU A 122 6.74 -13.12 -13.74
CA GLU A 122 7.25 -11.78 -14.13
C GLU A 122 6.11 -10.74 -14.22
N SER A 123 4.90 -11.19 -14.57
CA SER A 123 3.71 -10.33 -14.64
C SER A 123 3.10 -10.00 -13.28
N THR A 124 3.67 -10.48 -12.18
CA THR A 124 3.17 -10.22 -10.82
C THR A 124 3.13 -8.72 -10.54
N ILE A 125 1.95 -8.24 -10.15
CA ILE A 125 1.73 -6.85 -9.73
C ILE A 125 1.75 -6.78 -8.21
N VAL A 126 2.41 -5.74 -7.69
CA VAL A 126 2.50 -5.49 -6.25
C VAL A 126 2.11 -4.06 -5.90
N SER A 127 1.56 -3.90 -4.71
CA SER A 127 1.32 -2.60 -4.08
C SER A 127 2.61 -2.06 -3.46
N MET A 128 2.87 -0.78 -3.72
CA MET A 128 3.92 0.00 -3.06
C MET A 128 3.34 1.14 -2.22
N ASN A 129 2.09 0.99 -1.75
CA ASN A 129 1.35 1.99 -0.96
C ASN A 129 1.14 3.34 -1.68
N MET A 130 0.99 3.33 -3.01
CA MET A 130 0.54 4.49 -3.76
C MET A 130 -0.94 4.35 -4.07
N TRP A 131 -1.76 5.04 -3.29
CA TRP A 131 -3.21 4.96 -3.33
C TRP A 131 -3.83 6.28 -3.75
N GLY A 132 -4.94 6.22 -4.47
CA GLY A 132 -5.78 7.36 -4.78
C GLY A 132 -7.20 7.14 -4.27
N PHE A 133 -7.75 8.17 -3.66
CA PHE A 133 -9.06 8.11 -3.02
C PHE A 133 -9.92 9.30 -3.40
N THR A 134 -11.23 9.06 -3.48
CA THR A 134 -12.22 10.11 -3.33
C THR A 134 -12.32 10.50 -1.85
N LYS A 135 -12.99 11.60 -1.57
CA LYS A 135 -13.15 12.10 -0.19
C LYS A 135 -13.92 11.14 0.72
N SER A 136 -14.70 10.22 0.16
CA SER A 136 -15.51 9.23 0.89
C SER A 136 -14.69 8.38 1.86
N VAL A 137 -13.43 8.06 1.53
CA VAL A 137 -12.55 7.27 2.40
C VAL A 137 -12.38 7.89 3.78
N LEU A 138 -12.38 9.22 3.89
CA LEU A 138 -12.20 9.91 5.17
C LEU A 138 -13.35 9.63 6.14
N GLY A 139 -14.59 9.52 5.63
CA GLY A 139 -15.75 9.11 6.42
C GLY A 139 -15.66 7.67 6.91
N GLU A 140 -15.19 6.77 6.05
CA GLU A 140 -14.97 5.36 6.39
C GLU A 140 -13.86 5.19 7.44
N LEU A 141 -12.75 5.91 7.28
CA LEU A 141 -11.65 5.89 8.25
C LEU A 141 -12.10 6.38 9.64
N ASP A 142 -12.86 7.49 9.67
CA ASP A 142 -13.37 8.07 10.92
C ASP A 142 -14.38 7.12 11.62
N GLY A 143 -15.33 6.59 10.86
CA GLY A 143 -16.36 5.70 11.38
C GLY A 143 -15.85 4.37 11.92
N ARG A 144 -14.77 3.83 11.34
CA ARG A 144 -14.18 2.53 11.70
C ARG A 144 -13.11 2.62 12.79
N PHE A 145 -12.50 3.78 13.00
CA PHE A 145 -11.37 3.91 13.93
C PHE A 145 -11.76 3.58 15.38
N GLY A 146 -12.98 3.98 15.82
CA GLY A 146 -13.48 3.63 17.15
C GLY A 146 -13.57 2.12 17.37
N ALA A 147 -14.19 1.41 16.44
CA ALA A 147 -14.31 -0.05 16.50
C ALA A 147 -12.95 -0.75 16.45
N PHE A 148 -12.01 -0.25 15.63
CA PHE A 148 -10.63 -0.73 15.64
C PHE A 148 -9.99 -0.63 17.04
N LEU A 149 -10.14 0.50 17.72
CA LEU A 149 -9.60 0.70 19.06
C LEU A 149 -10.25 -0.24 20.09
N GLU A 150 -11.57 -0.41 20.05
CA GLU A 150 -12.29 -1.34 20.93
C GLU A 150 -11.78 -2.77 20.83
N GLN A 151 -11.51 -3.23 19.61
CA GLN A 151 -11.06 -4.60 19.36
C GLN A 151 -9.58 -4.83 19.68
N ASN A 152 -8.72 -3.86 19.37
CA ASN A 152 -7.28 -4.06 19.35
C ASN A 152 -6.55 -3.57 20.61
N LEU A 153 -7.09 -2.55 21.33
CA LEU A 153 -6.47 -2.08 22.56
C LEU A 153 -6.38 -3.14 23.65
N PRO A 154 -7.39 -3.99 23.90
CA PRO A 154 -7.29 -5.05 24.89
C PRO A 154 -6.22 -6.09 24.57
N VAL A 155 -5.91 -6.30 23.29
CA VAL A 155 -5.00 -7.34 22.82
C VAL A 155 -3.57 -6.82 22.70
N ASN A 156 -3.38 -5.64 22.12
CA ASN A 156 -2.06 -5.08 21.84
C ASN A 156 -2.03 -3.55 22.02
N PRO A 157 -2.14 -3.06 23.26
CA PRO A 157 -2.31 -1.63 23.54
C PRO A 157 -1.15 -0.76 23.06
N LEU A 158 0.08 -1.30 23.06
CA LEU A 158 1.29 -0.53 22.75
C LEU A 158 1.66 -0.54 21.27
N LYS A 159 1.18 -1.51 20.47
CA LYS A 159 1.68 -1.72 19.11
C LYS A 159 0.62 -1.93 18.03
N CYS A 160 -0.69 -2.00 18.38
CA CYS A 160 -1.74 -2.12 17.36
C CYS A 160 -1.69 -0.93 16.41
N GLU A 161 -1.91 -1.18 15.12
CA GLU A 161 -1.88 -0.18 14.06
C GLU A 161 -3.09 -0.30 13.16
N TYR A 162 -3.71 0.85 12.89
CA TYR A 162 -4.80 1.01 11.94
C TYR A 162 -4.21 1.24 10.55
N PHE A 163 -4.09 0.17 9.77
CA PHE A 163 -3.45 0.21 8.46
C PHE A 163 -4.44 0.57 7.36
N LEU A 164 -4.02 1.44 6.45
CA LEU A 164 -4.84 1.86 5.31
C LEU A 164 -5.20 0.70 4.37
N PRO A 165 -4.29 -0.20 3.98
CA PRO A 165 -4.64 -1.36 3.15
C PRO A 165 -5.68 -2.29 3.78
N PHE A 166 -5.70 -2.40 5.11
CA PHE A 166 -6.70 -3.20 5.82
C PHE A 166 -8.11 -2.62 5.65
N VAL A 167 -8.25 -1.29 5.77
CA VAL A 167 -9.56 -0.62 5.58
C VAL A 167 -10.03 -0.75 4.15
N VAL A 168 -9.12 -0.61 3.18
CA VAL A 168 -9.44 -0.81 1.75
C VAL A 168 -9.92 -2.24 1.50
N ASP A 169 -9.23 -3.24 2.06
CA ASP A 169 -9.62 -4.64 1.93
C ASP A 169 -11.02 -4.92 2.51
N GLU A 170 -11.35 -4.34 3.68
CA GLU A 170 -12.70 -4.46 4.25
C GLU A 170 -13.77 -3.83 3.35
N LEU A 171 -13.48 -2.67 2.74
CA LEU A 171 -14.40 -1.99 1.83
C LEU A 171 -14.59 -2.77 0.52
N LEU A 172 -13.53 -3.36 -0.03
CA LEU A 172 -13.60 -4.26 -1.18
C LEU A 172 -14.47 -5.48 -0.88
N LYS A 173 -14.18 -6.20 0.21
CA LYS A 173 -14.90 -7.44 0.60
C LYS A 173 -16.37 -7.20 0.92
N SER A 174 -16.72 -6.01 1.41
CA SER A 174 -18.11 -5.61 1.64
C SER A 174 -18.83 -5.10 0.40
N GLY A 175 -18.14 -4.96 -0.74
CA GLY A 175 -18.69 -4.43 -1.98
C GLY A 175 -18.99 -2.92 -1.96
N LEU A 176 -18.49 -2.19 -0.96
CA LEU A 176 -18.66 -0.74 -0.81
C LEU A 176 -17.68 0.05 -1.68
N ALA A 177 -16.53 -0.51 -1.98
CA ALA A 177 -15.52 0.13 -2.81
C ALA A 177 -15.12 -0.75 -4.00
N GLU A 178 -14.66 -0.11 -5.04
CA GLU A 178 -13.94 -0.68 -6.17
C GLU A 178 -12.59 0.02 -6.28
N VAL A 179 -11.54 -0.71 -6.61
CA VAL A 179 -10.19 -0.15 -6.74
C VAL A 179 -9.63 -0.45 -8.12
N THR A 180 -9.48 0.57 -8.95
CA THR A 180 -8.81 0.45 -10.24
C THR A 180 -7.30 0.34 -10.05
N VAL A 181 -6.66 -0.67 -10.65
CA VAL A 181 -5.19 -0.87 -10.59
C VAL A 181 -4.53 -0.27 -11.82
N LEU A 182 -3.82 0.83 -11.62
CA LEU A 182 -3.01 1.50 -12.64
C LEU A 182 -1.64 0.83 -12.73
N LYS A 183 -1.39 0.07 -13.80
CA LYS A 183 -0.15 -0.72 -13.95
C LYS A 183 1.00 0.17 -14.42
N SER A 184 1.91 0.55 -13.50
CA SER A 184 3.11 1.32 -13.81
C SER A 184 4.24 0.44 -14.33
N VAL A 185 4.97 0.97 -15.31
CA VAL A 185 6.24 0.42 -15.81
C VAL A 185 7.45 1.06 -15.12
N ASP A 186 7.21 2.07 -14.29
CA ASP A 186 8.27 2.74 -13.54
C ASP A 186 9.02 1.79 -12.62
N ARG A 187 10.27 2.11 -12.37
CA ARG A 187 11.01 1.50 -11.30
C ARG A 187 10.77 2.26 -10.00
N TRP A 188 10.34 1.53 -8.98
CA TRP A 188 10.24 2.05 -7.63
C TRP A 188 11.62 2.02 -6.96
N TYR A 189 11.93 3.06 -6.16
CA TYR A 189 13.14 3.14 -5.37
C TYR A 189 12.81 3.49 -3.92
N GLY A 190 13.25 2.63 -3.00
CA GLY A 190 13.23 2.85 -1.56
C GLY A 190 14.52 2.32 -0.95
N VAL A 191 14.84 2.73 0.27
CA VAL A 191 16.02 2.27 0.99
C VAL A 191 15.59 1.22 2.00
N THR A 192 15.48 -0.04 1.56
CA THR A 192 15.17 -1.18 2.44
C THR A 192 16.42 -1.59 3.24
N TYR A 193 17.56 -1.65 2.57
CA TYR A 193 18.86 -1.95 3.15
C TYR A 193 19.79 -0.76 3.03
N LYS A 194 20.75 -0.63 3.95
CA LYS A 194 21.74 0.46 3.91
C LYS A 194 22.54 0.47 2.59
N GLU A 195 22.77 -0.69 2.04
CA GLU A 195 23.49 -0.94 0.79
C GLU A 195 22.73 -0.41 -0.43
N ASP A 196 21.39 -0.34 -0.37
CA ASP A 196 20.56 0.21 -1.45
C ASP A 196 20.78 1.70 -1.66
N LYS A 197 21.22 2.43 -0.62
CA LYS A 197 21.34 3.90 -0.64
C LYS A 197 22.17 4.44 -1.80
N GLU A 198 23.32 3.84 -2.07
CA GLU A 198 24.22 4.32 -3.14
C GLU A 198 23.57 4.16 -4.52
N MET A 199 22.91 3.03 -4.74
CA MET A 199 22.18 2.74 -5.97
C MET A 199 20.99 3.69 -6.15
N VAL A 200 20.21 3.92 -5.11
CA VAL A 200 19.08 4.85 -5.13
C VAL A 200 19.53 6.28 -5.42
N VAL A 201 20.57 6.78 -4.73
CA VAL A 201 21.12 8.12 -4.97
C VAL A 201 21.63 8.26 -6.40
N LYS A 202 22.30 7.24 -6.95
CA LYS A 202 22.79 7.26 -8.34
C LYS A 202 21.63 7.27 -9.34
N ALA A 203 20.60 6.47 -9.10
CA ALA A 203 19.43 6.41 -9.96
C ALA A 203 18.69 7.76 -9.99
N ILE A 204 18.42 8.35 -8.82
CA ILE A 204 17.71 9.64 -8.72
C ILE A 204 18.52 10.80 -9.34
N LYS A 205 19.86 10.80 -9.22
CA LYS A 205 20.70 11.81 -9.87
C LYS A 205 20.75 11.69 -11.39
N GLY A 206 20.39 10.56 -11.95
CA GLY A 206 20.34 10.31 -13.39
C GLY A 206 18.98 10.61 -14.05
N LEU A 207 17.98 11.02 -13.26
CA LEU A 207 16.65 11.43 -13.70
C LEU A 207 16.59 12.91 -14.04
#